data_6d9b349cd1e5792d17a93afbe3cf483f
#
_entry.id   6d9b349cd1e5792d17a93afbe3cf483f
#
_cell.length_a   1.000
_cell.length_b   1.000
_cell.length_c   1.000
_cell.angle_alpha   90.00
_cell.angle_beta   90.00
_cell.angle_gamma   90.00
#
_symmetry.space_group_name_H-M   'P 1'
#
loop_
_entity.id
_entity.type
_entity.pdbx_description
1 polymer ?
#
loop_
_entity_poly.entity_id
_entity_poly.type
_entity_poly.pdbx_seq_one_letter_code
_entity_poly.pdbx_strand_id
1 'polypeptide(L)'
;MRTESLTDQIFIKANRIRSLQRKKEHLVNEGVEPEFIGIINYSAMAIIQLQLGVVEHPDIDFSTASDLYHKVLDSAFELMSKKNHDYDEAWRSMRVSSMTDLILMKLLRIKEIEDNDGKTLISEGLDANYFDIINYAVFCLILINENK
;
A
#
# COMPACT_ATOMS: atom_id res chain seq x y z
N MET A 1 -12.12 6.90 10.71
CA MET A 1 -10.91 7.67 10.31
C MET A 1 -11.07 8.12 8.87
N ARG A 2 -10.75 9.37 8.58
CA ARG A 2 -10.85 9.90 7.21
C ARG A 2 -9.78 9.28 6.32
N THR A 3 -10.05 9.22 5.01
CA THR A 3 -9.11 8.62 4.06
C THR A 3 -7.76 9.36 4.08
N GLU A 4 -7.77 10.69 4.19
CA GLU A 4 -6.53 11.48 4.29
C GLU A 4 -5.70 11.08 5.51
N SER A 5 -6.36 10.73 6.61
CA SER A 5 -5.68 10.27 7.81
C SER A 5 -5.04 8.90 7.61
N LEU A 6 -5.70 8.02 6.86
CA LEU A 6 -5.11 6.74 6.48
C LEU A 6 -3.89 6.93 5.59
N THR A 7 -3.98 7.84 4.62
CA THR A 7 -2.84 8.20 3.75
C THR A 7 -1.66 8.65 4.60
N ASP A 8 -1.88 9.51 5.58
CA ASP A 8 -0.82 10.00 6.45
C ASP A 8 -0.21 8.88 7.30
N GLN A 9 -1.02 7.92 7.76
CA GLN A 9 -0.50 6.77 8.51
C GLN A 9 0.40 5.89 7.63
N ILE A 10 0.00 5.67 6.38
CA ILE A 10 0.82 4.92 5.43
C ILE A 10 2.14 5.66 5.18
N PHE A 11 2.06 6.99 5.02
CA PHE A 11 3.23 7.82 4.79
C PHE A 11 4.23 7.75 5.95
N ILE A 12 3.74 7.78 7.18
CA ILE A 12 4.59 7.64 8.37
C ILE A 12 5.33 6.30 8.36
N LYS A 13 4.63 5.22 8.02
CA LYS A 13 5.24 3.88 7.96
C LYS A 13 6.27 3.77 6.84
N ALA A 14 5.97 4.31 5.67
CA ALA A 14 6.90 4.29 4.55
C ALA A 14 8.16 5.11 4.86
N ASN A 15 8.01 6.27 5.48
CA ASN A 15 9.15 7.08 5.91
C ASN A 15 9.99 6.38 6.98
N ARG A 16 9.35 5.67 7.90
CA ARG A 16 10.09 4.90 8.90
C ARG A 16 10.92 3.81 8.25
N ILE A 17 10.34 3.08 7.28
CA ILE A 17 11.07 2.07 6.53
C ILE A 17 12.28 2.69 5.85
N ARG A 18 12.07 3.82 5.16
CA ARG A 18 13.15 4.52 4.45
C ARG A 18 14.25 4.98 5.42
N SER A 19 13.87 5.49 6.58
CA SER A 19 14.82 5.90 7.61
C SER A 19 15.65 4.71 8.11
N LEU A 20 15.00 3.58 8.37
CA LEU A 20 15.68 2.36 8.80
C LEU A 20 16.62 1.82 7.72
N GLN A 21 16.23 1.89 6.46
CA GLN A 21 17.07 1.46 5.33
C GLN A 21 18.32 2.32 5.16
N ARG A 22 18.24 3.61 5.50
CA ARG A 22 19.39 4.51 5.45
C ARG A 22 20.38 4.28 6.57
N LYS A 23 19.92 3.78 7.71
CA LYS A 23 20.78 3.41 8.83
C LYS A 23 21.35 2.03 8.55
N LYS A 24 22.67 1.94 8.45
CA LYS A 24 23.37 0.69 8.11
C LYS A 24 23.42 -0.30 9.27
N GLU A 25 22.46 -0.26 10.18
CA GLU A 25 22.39 -1.14 11.33
C GLU A 25 21.53 -2.34 11.03
N HIS A 26 21.94 -3.51 11.47
CA HIS A 26 21.34 -4.79 11.10
C HIS A 26 19.98 -5.09 11.74
N LEU A 27 19.51 -4.25 12.62
CA LEU A 27 18.17 -4.37 13.20
C LEU A 27 17.07 -4.05 12.21
N VAL A 28 17.44 -3.54 11.04
CA VAL A 28 16.53 -3.01 10.04
C VAL A 28 15.55 -4.06 9.51
N ASN A 29 16.04 -5.27 9.20
CA ASN A 29 15.20 -6.29 8.58
C ASN A 29 14.06 -6.75 9.49
N GLU A 30 14.31 -6.80 10.79
CA GLU A 30 13.26 -7.15 11.76
C GLU A 30 12.26 -6.03 11.97
N GLY A 31 12.68 -4.78 11.76
CA GLY A 31 11.84 -3.61 11.98
C GLY A 31 10.93 -3.25 10.82
N VAL A 32 11.23 -3.69 9.60
CA VAL A 32 10.49 -3.25 8.41
C VAL A 32 9.30 -4.16 8.06
N GLU A 33 9.36 -5.44 8.35
CA GLU A 33 8.26 -6.35 8.01
C GLU A 33 6.91 -5.92 8.60
N PRO A 34 6.80 -5.61 9.91
CA PRO A 34 5.54 -5.13 10.45
C PRO A 34 5.07 -3.83 9.81
N GLU A 35 5.99 -2.96 9.41
CA GLU A 35 5.64 -1.71 8.75
C GLU A 35 5.03 -1.95 7.37
N PHE A 36 5.57 -2.89 6.59
CA PHE A 36 4.98 -3.26 5.30
C PHE A 36 3.60 -3.89 5.48
N ILE A 37 3.42 -4.73 6.49
CA ILE A 37 2.10 -5.31 6.79
C ILE A 37 1.11 -4.20 7.14
N GLY A 38 1.54 -3.23 7.94
CA GLY A 38 0.70 -2.07 8.26
C GLY A 38 0.33 -1.25 7.03
N ILE A 39 1.25 -1.06 6.10
CA ILE A 39 0.99 -0.38 4.84
C ILE A 39 -0.11 -1.10 4.05
N ILE A 40 -0.01 -2.41 3.95
CA ILE A 40 -1.02 -3.23 3.26
C ILE A 40 -2.39 -3.06 3.92
N ASN A 41 -2.44 -3.16 5.24
CA ASN A 41 -3.69 -3.08 5.99
C ASN A 41 -4.35 -1.70 5.87
N TYR A 42 -3.60 -0.63 6.05
CA TYR A 42 -4.15 0.72 5.91
C TYR A 42 -4.57 1.02 4.47
N SER A 43 -3.82 0.54 3.48
CA SER A 43 -4.19 0.71 2.08
C SER A 43 -5.47 -0.02 1.74
N ALA A 44 -5.66 -1.24 2.25
CA ALA A 44 -6.89 -1.99 2.07
C ALA A 44 -8.06 -1.26 2.73
N MET A 45 -7.87 -0.71 3.95
CA MET A 45 -8.88 0.09 4.62
C MET A 45 -9.27 1.33 3.80
N ALA A 46 -8.28 1.99 3.22
CA ALA A 46 -8.54 3.16 2.38
C ALA A 46 -9.36 2.80 1.15
N ILE A 47 -9.07 1.69 0.50
CA ILE A 47 -9.84 1.22 -0.66
C ILE A 47 -11.27 0.91 -0.26
N ILE A 48 -11.47 0.24 0.87
CA ILE A 48 -12.81 -0.07 1.40
C ILE A 48 -13.59 1.22 1.63
N GLN A 49 -12.97 2.23 2.24
CA GLN A 49 -13.61 3.53 2.47
C GLN A 49 -13.98 4.24 1.16
N LEU A 50 -13.15 4.12 0.14
CA LEU A 50 -13.47 4.69 -1.17
C LEU A 50 -14.68 4.01 -1.80
N GLN A 51 -14.86 2.72 -1.54
CA GLN A 51 -15.99 1.96 -2.08
C GLN A 51 -17.28 2.21 -1.30
N LEU A 52 -17.22 2.32 0.02
CA LEU A 52 -18.38 2.40 0.90
C LEU A 52 -18.67 3.81 1.41
N GLY A 53 -17.74 4.74 1.28
CA GLY A 53 -17.79 6.04 1.92
C GLY A 53 -17.27 5.98 3.35
N VAL A 54 -16.88 7.15 3.86
CA VAL A 54 -16.39 7.29 5.23
C VAL A 54 -17.58 7.37 6.18
N VAL A 55 -17.61 6.51 7.19
CA VAL A 55 -18.65 6.52 8.22
C VAL A 55 -18.01 6.87 9.58
N GLU A 56 -18.74 7.64 10.39
CA GLU A 56 -18.26 8.06 11.70
C GLU A 56 -18.25 6.90 12.70
N HIS A 57 -19.21 5.99 12.55
CA HIS A 57 -19.33 4.82 13.40
C HIS A 57 -19.23 3.56 12.56
N PRO A 58 -18.45 2.56 13.01
CA PRO A 58 -18.41 1.29 12.28
C PRO A 58 -19.80 0.64 12.36
N ASP A 59 -20.42 0.49 11.19
CA ASP A 59 -21.74 -0.12 11.04
C ASP A 59 -21.67 -1.53 10.46
N ILE A 60 -20.48 -2.05 10.24
CA ILE A 60 -20.24 -3.39 9.71
C ILE A 60 -19.61 -4.26 10.80
N ASP A 61 -20.04 -5.52 10.84
CA ASP A 61 -19.48 -6.47 11.78
C ASP A 61 -18.11 -6.98 11.28
N PHE A 62 -17.42 -7.74 12.14
CA PHE A 62 -16.11 -8.27 11.82
C PHE A 62 -16.13 -9.18 10.59
N SER A 63 -17.18 -10.01 10.47
CA SER A 63 -17.29 -10.94 9.34
C SER A 63 -17.37 -10.19 8.00
N THR A 64 -18.20 -9.14 7.94
CA THR A 64 -18.35 -8.31 6.75
C THR A 64 -17.06 -7.55 6.45
N ALA A 65 -16.41 -6.99 7.46
CA ALA A 65 -15.16 -6.27 7.29
C ALA A 65 -14.06 -7.21 6.78
N SER A 66 -13.99 -8.42 7.31
CA SER A 66 -13.04 -9.44 6.87
C SER A 66 -13.27 -9.83 5.41
N ASP A 67 -14.53 -10.02 5.01
CA ASP A 67 -14.86 -10.34 3.63
C ASP A 67 -14.44 -9.21 2.66
N LEU A 68 -14.71 -7.96 3.04
CA LEU A 68 -14.30 -6.81 2.24
C LEU A 68 -12.79 -6.72 2.11
N TYR A 69 -12.07 -6.95 3.20
CA TYR A 69 -10.61 -6.95 3.21
C TYR A 69 -10.06 -8.02 2.24
N HIS A 70 -10.59 -9.23 2.31
CA HIS A 70 -10.15 -10.32 1.43
C HIS A 70 -10.46 -10.02 -0.04
N LYS A 71 -11.62 -9.42 -0.33
CA LYS A 71 -11.96 -9.01 -1.70
C LYS A 71 -10.97 -7.97 -2.25
N VAL A 72 -10.57 -7.02 -1.42
CA VAL A 72 -9.58 -6.01 -1.83
C VAL A 72 -8.24 -6.68 -2.13
N LEU A 73 -7.80 -7.59 -1.28
CA LEU A 73 -6.53 -8.30 -1.51
C LEU A 73 -6.61 -9.17 -2.76
N ASP A 74 -7.74 -9.83 -3.01
CA ASP A 74 -7.93 -10.62 -4.24
C ASP A 74 -7.87 -9.74 -5.48
N SER A 75 -8.48 -8.56 -5.44
CA SER A 75 -8.41 -7.59 -6.54
C SER A 75 -7.00 -7.11 -6.79
N ALA A 76 -6.25 -6.83 -5.73
CA ALA A 76 -4.85 -6.46 -5.83
C ALA A 76 -4.02 -7.59 -6.47
N PHE A 77 -4.28 -8.82 -6.06
CA PHE A 77 -3.60 -9.99 -6.61
C PHE A 77 -3.91 -10.18 -8.10
N GLU A 78 -5.17 -10.02 -8.51
CA GLU A 78 -5.53 -10.11 -9.92
C GLU A 78 -4.80 -9.07 -10.77
N LEU A 79 -4.74 -7.83 -10.29
CA LEU A 79 -4.03 -6.75 -10.97
C LEU A 79 -2.54 -7.09 -11.08
N MET A 80 -1.95 -7.57 -9.99
CA MET A 80 -0.55 -7.97 -9.97
C MET A 80 -0.28 -9.08 -10.98
N SER A 81 -1.16 -10.10 -11.05
CA SER A 81 -1.00 -11.23 -11.95
C SER A 81 -1.00 -10.79 -13.41
N LYS A 82 -1.88 -9.84 -13.77
CA LYS A 82 -1.92 -9.27 -15.13
C LYS A 82 -0.62 -8.53 -15.46
N LYS A 83 -0.13 -7.72 -14.52
CA LYS A 83 1.12 -6.99 -14.72
C LYS A 83 2.32 -7.92 -14.80
N ASN A 84 2.35 -8.97 -13.99
CA ASN A 84 3.42 -9.96 -14.02
C ASN A 84 3.45 -10.71 -15.35
N HIS A 85 2.28 -10.98 -15.94
CA HIS A 85 2.21 -11.58 -17.26
C HIS A 85 2.93 -10.72 -18.31
N ASP A 86 2.77 -9.40 -18.21
CA ASP A 86 3.36 -8.46 -19.18
C ASP A 86 4.84 -8.19 -18.92
N TYR A 87 5.26 -8.18 -17.65
CA TYR A 87 6.60 -7.75 -17.24
C TYR A 87 7.48 -8.88 -16.68
N ASP A 88 7.05 -10.14 -16.76
CA ASP A 88 7.83 -11.32 -16.33
C ASP A 88 8.38 -11.20 -14.91
N GLU A 89 7.55 -10.70 -13.98
CA GLU A 89 7.95 -10.53 -12.58
C GLU A 89 9.26 -9.72 -12.43
N ALA A 90 9.38 -8.63 -13.18
CA ALA A 90 10.57 -7.78 -13.14
C ALA A 90 10.90 -7.28 -11.72
N TRP A 91 9.91 -7.19 -10.84
CA TRP A 91 10.08 -6.75 -9.47
C TRP A 91 11.04 -7.64 -8.67
N ARG A 92 11.25 -8.90 -9.08
CA ARG A 92 12.17 -9.80 -8.37
C ARG A 92 13.61 -9.34 -8.42
N SER A 93 13.96 -8.53 -9.41
CA SER A 93 15.30 -7.97 -9.55
C SER A 93 15.45 -6.59 -8.91
N MET A 94 14.38 -6.07 -8.34
CA MET A 94 14.39 -4.74 -7.70
C MET A 94 14.86 -4.82 -6.26
N ARG A 95 15.43 -3.73 -5.79
CA ARG A 95 15.79 -3.59 -4.37
C ARG A 95 14.54 -3.25 -3.57
N VAL A 96 14.45 -3.73 -2.33
CA VAL A 96 13.38 -3.35 -1.41
C VAL A 96 13.35 -1.83 -1.23
N SER A 97 14.51 -1.19 -1.15
CA SER A 97 14.59 0.28 -1.02
C SER A 97 13.97 1.00 -2.23
N SER A 98 14.15 0.46 -3.43
CA SER A 98 13.53 1.03 -4.63
C SER A 98 12.01 0.93 -4.58
N MET A 99 11.49 -0.17 -4.09
CA MET A 99 10.04 -0.33 -3.93
C MET A 99 9.48 0.60 -2.86
N THR A 100 10.23 0.85 -1.78
CA THR A 100 9.85 1.84 -0.78
C THR A 100 9.73 3.23 -1.43
N ASP A 101 10.66 3.58 -2.30
CA ASP A 101 10.60 4.84 -3.04
C ASP A 101 9.37 4.92 -3.94
N LEU A 102 9.00 3.81 -4.60
CA LEU A 102 7.78 3.77 -5.41
C LEU A 102 6.53 3.94 -4.56
N ILE A 103 6.48 3.33 -3.39
CA ILE A 103 5.38 3.51 -2.44
C ILE A 103 5.26 5.00 -2.06
N LEU A 104 6.38 5.64 -1.74
CA LEU A 104 6.39 7.07 -1.40
C LEU A 104 5.90 7.92 -2.56
N MET A 105 6.30 7.61 -3.79
CA MET A 105 5.82 8.32 -4.98
C MET A 105 4.32 8.19 -5.15
N LYS A 106 3.77 6.98 -4.94
CA LYS A 106 2.33 6.77 -5.02
C LYS A 106 1.59 7.54 -3.93
N LEU A 107 2.15 7.62 -2.73
CA LEU A 107 1.56 8.39 -1.64
C LEU A 107 1.55 9.90 -1.94
N LEU A 108 2.62 10.41 -2.54
CA LEU A 108 2.64 11.81 -2.97
C LEU A 108 1.58 12.09 -4.02
N ARG A 109 1.39 11.16 -4.95
CA ARG A 109 0.33 11.26 -5.96
C ARG A 109 -1.05 11.27 -5.32
N ILE A 110 -1.28 10.39 -4.35
CA ILE A 110 -2.55 10.34 -3.60
C ILE A 110 -2.80 11.68 -2.90
N LYS A 111 -1.79 12.23 -2.22
CA LYS A 111 -1.91 13.52 -1.54
C LYS A 111 -2.27 14.65 -2.51
N GLU A 112 -1.65 14.67 -3.69
CA GLU A 112 -1.99 15.65 -4.72
C GLU A 112 -3.45 15.56 -5.14
N ILE A 113 -3.95 14.34 -5.34
CA ILE A 113 -5.34 14.11 -5.71
C ILE A 113 -6.27 14.54 -4.58
N GLU A 114 -5.95 14.19 -3.33
CA GLU A 114 -6.72 14.59 -2.15
C GLU A 114 -6.76 16.11 -1.98
N ASP A 115 -5.62 16.77 -2.16
CA ASP A 115 -5.51 18.22 -2.02
C ASP A 115 -6.30 18.96 -3.12
N ASN A 116 -6.54 18.32 -4.24
CA ASN A 116 -7.35 18.85 -5.33
C ASN A 116 -8.79 18.32 -5.28
N ASP A 117 -9.27 17.92 -4.11
CA ASP A 117 -10.62 17.41 -3.88
C ASP A 117 -10.98 16.23 -4.80
N GLY A 118 -10.01 15.39 -5.10
CA GLY A 118 -10.20 14.23 -5.97
C GLY A 118 -10.25 14.55 -7.45
N LYS A 119 -10.02 15.79 -7.85
CA LYS A 119 -10.05 16.20 -9.26
C LYS A 119 -8.73 15.90 -9.93
N THR A 120 -8.75 15.08 -10.96
CA THR A 120 -7.59 14.82 -11.80
C THR A 120 -7.98 14.96 -13.25
N LEU A 121 -7.02 15.38 -14.08
CA LEU A 121 -7.20 15.43 -15.54
C LEU A 121 -7.06 14.04 -16.17
N ILE A 122 -6.53 13.09 -15.42
CA ILE A 122 -6.33 11.72 -15.85
C ILE A 122 -7.19 10.84 -14.97
N SER A 123 -7.80 9.80 -15.53
CA SER A 123 -8.72 8.92 -14.83
C SER A 123 -8.04 7.96 -13.86
N GLU A 124 -6.83 8.29 -13.36
CA GLU A 124 -6.21 7.53 -12.29
C GLU A 124 -6.94 7.84 -10.98
N GLY A 125 -7.78 6.92 -10.55
CA GLY A 125 -8.46 7.05 -9.27
C GLY A 125 -7.51 6.84 -8.11
N LEU A 126 -7.95 7.25 -6.92
CA LEU A 126 -7.20 6.99 -5.69
C LEU A 126 -6.99 5.50 -5.47
N ASP A 127 -7.99 4.68 -5.81
CA ASP A 127 -7.94 3.22 -5.62
C ASP A 127 -6.78 2.58 -6.40
N ALA A 128 -6.53 2.99 -7.63
CA ALA A 128 -5.44 2.44 -8.44
C ALA A 128 -4.08 2.63 -7.74
N ASN A 129 -3.86 3.80 -7.15
CA ASN A 129 -2.64 4.09 -6.43
C ASN A 129 -2.50 3.24 -5.17
N TYR A 130 -3.59 3.03 -4.42
CA TYR A 130 -3.57 2.16 -3.23
C TYR A 130 -3.33 0.70 -3.60
N PHE A 131 -3.91 0.21 -4.71
CA PHE A 131 -3.63 -1.15 -5.18
C PHE A 131 -2.15 -1.33 -5.51
N ASP A 132 -1.54 -0.36 -6.16
CA ASP A 132 -0.10 -0.41 -6.46
C ASP A 132 0.73 -0.45 -5.17
N ILE A 133 0.35 0.34 -4.18
CA ILE A 133 1.03 0.35 -2.87
C ILE A 133 0.96 -1.02 -2.21
N ILE A 134 -0.22 -1.65 -2.21
CA ILE A 134 -0.39 -3.00 -1.66
C ILE A 134 0.56 -3.97 -2.35
N ASN A 135 0.61 -3.95 -3.67
CA ASN A 135 1.42 -4.89 -4.44
C ASN A 135 2.92 -4.66 -4.22
N TYR A 136 3.37 -3.42 -4.18
CA TYR A 136 4.77 -3.12 -3.86
C TYR A 136 5.15 -3.60 -2.46
N ALA A 137 4.27 -3.41 -1.48
CA ALA A 137 4.52 -3.87 -0.11
C ALA A 137 4.58 -5.40 -0.03
N VAL A 138 3.69 -6.09 -0.75
CA VAL A 138 3.72 -7.56 -0.85
C VAL A 138 5.03 -8.03 -1.47
N PHE A 139 5.47 -7.41 -2.56
CA PHE A 139 6.75 -7.74 -3.20
C PHE A 139 7.91 -7.57 -2.22
N CYS A 140 7.91 -6.50 -1.44
CA CYS A 140 8.93 -6.28 -0.42
C CYS A 140 8.96 -7.42 0.61
N LEU A 141 7.79 -7.83 1.08
CA LEU A 141 7.69 -8.93 2.04
C LEU A 141 8.20 -10.24 1.45
N ILE A 142 7.89 -10.52 0.19
CA ILE A 142 8.37 -11.72 -0.50
C ILE A 142 9.90 -11.68 -0.59
N LEU A 143 10.47 -10.56 -1.05
CA LEU A 143 11.92 -10.42 -1.19
C LEU A 143 12.64 -10.54 0.14
N ILE A 144 12.10 -9.94 1.19
CA ILE A 144 12.69 -10.02 2.53
C ILE A 144 12.69 -11.47 3.01
N ASN A 145 11.59 -12.19 2.82
CA ASN A 145 11.48 -13.58 3.26
C ASN A 145 12.35 -14.54 2.45
N GLU A 146 12.52 -14.29 1.16
CA GLU A 146 13.39 -15.11 0.32
C GLU A 146 14.88 -14.97 0.68
N ASN A 147 15.26 -13.83 1.28
CA ASN A 147 16.66 -13.54 1.63
C ASN A 147 16.99 -13.83 3.10
N LYS A 148 16.10 -14.52 3.81
CA LYS A 148 16.38 -14.93 5.18
C LYS A 148 17.21 -16.22 5.22
#